data_e3b9906e0fa5e390a60429cbbae747cc
#
_entry.id   e3b9906e0fa5e390a60429cbbae747cc
#
_cell.length_a   1.000
_cell.length_b   1.000
_cell.length_c   1.000
_cell.angle_alpha   90.00
_cell.angle_beta   90.00
_cell.angle_gamma   90.00
#
_symmetry.space_group_name_H-M   'P 1'
#
loop_
_entity.id
_entity.type
_entity.pdbx_description
1 polymer ?
#
loop_
_entity_poly.entity_id
_entity_poly.type
_entity_poly.pdbx_seq_one_letter_code
_entity_poly.pdbx_strand_id
1 'polypeptide(L)'
;MTQFKAQNSLPKKKSISLIHKLEGLASVHDGKELQRQVFVANRAKTMNERIYYSVDKIQNAIALNRKISFKYYRWELDFSGTERIVKREKIRNGGYTASPWALCWDDENYYLIAYDTCADSIKHYRVDKMDDIEVLDDERDGGKTFEKFDPADYSKGVFSMFGGEKATVKLSVDNDCIGVIVDRFGRDIFVTKESDTTFGVSVDIMTSKQFYAWVFGLGGKVRIISPQNVVDEFKKQLENVNDSF
;
A
#
# COMPACT_ATOMS: atom_id res chain seq x y z
N MET A 1 22.96 3.12 -9.79
CA MET A 1 22.14 4.35 -9.66
C MET A 1 20.91 4.17 -10.55
N THR A 2 19.91 3.44 -10.05
CA THR A 2 18.69 3.11 -10.81
C THR A 2 17.64 4.15 -10.45
N GLN A 3 17.39 5.08 -11.36
CA GLN A 3 16.32 6.07 -11.20
C GLN A 3 14.98 5.35 -11.22
N PHE A 4 14.34 5.22 -10.06
CA PHE A 4 12.92 4.93 -9.97
C PHE A 4 12.15 6.11 -10.60
N LYS A 5 11.64 5.92 -11.81
CA LYS A 5 10.57 6.77 -12.33
C LYS A 5 9.31 6.46 -11.53
N ALA A 6 9.10 7.17 -10.42
CA ALA A 6 7.80 7.26 -9.81
C ALA A 6 6.84 7.79 -10.88
N GLN A 7 5.87 6.98 -11.29
CA GLN A 7 4.75 7.47 -12.08
C GLN A 7 3.96 8.42 -11.16
N ASN A 8 4.26 9.72 -11.28
CA ASN A 8 3.57 10.77 -10.55
C ASN A 8 2.09 10.75 -10.93
N SER A 9 1.22 10.27 -10.05
CA SER A 9 -0.20 10.52 -10.20
C SER A 9 -0.45 11.99 -9.95
N LEU A 10 -0.67 12.73 -11.02
CA LEU A 10 -0.93 14.17 -10.98
C LEU A 10 -2.25 14.45 -10.23
N PRO A 11 -2.33 15.52 -9.39
CA PRO A 11 -3.58 16.00 -8.83
C PRO A 11 -4.61 16.18 -9.94
N LYS A 12 -5.89 15.92 -9.66
CA LYS A 12 -6.99 15.96 -10.65
C LYS A 12 -6.94 17.23 -11.54
N LYS A 13 -6.68 18.40 -10.96
CA LYS A 13 -6.52 19.66 -11.70
C LYS A 13 -5.32 19.66 -12.65
N LYS A 14 -4.19 19.08 -12.23
CA LYS A 14 -2.98 18.96 -13.09
C LYS A 14 -3.17 17.90 -14.16
N SER A 15 -3.85 16.79 -13.84
CA SER A 15 -4.21 15.77 -14.84
C SER A 15 -5.16 16.34 -15.90
N ILE A 16 -6.19 17.07 -15.49
CA ILE A 16 -7.10 17.77 -16.41
C ILE A 16 -6.36 18.83 -17.23
N SER A 17 -5.49 19.63 -16.61
CA SER A 17 -4.67 20.62 -17.32
C SER A 17 -3.70 19.97 -18.30
N LEU A 18 -3.14 18.82 -17.99
CA LEU A 18 -2.28 18.06 -18.90
C LEU A 18 -3.09 17.49 -20.07
N ILE A 19 -4.27 16.95 -19.80
CA ILE A 19 -5.19 16.46 -20.84
C ILE A 19 -5.53 17.61 -21.79
N HIS A 20 -5.94 18.79 -21.27
CA HIS A 20 -6.22 19.96 -22.12
C HIS A 20 -5.00 20.44 -22.92
N LYS A 21 -3.79 20.33 -22.37
CA LYS A 21 -2.57 20.66 -23.11
C LYS A 21 -2.29 19.66 -24.23
N LEU A 22 -2.52 18.36 -23.98
CA LEU A 22 -2.38 17.31 -24.99
C LEU A 22 -3.44 17.43 -26.08
N GLU A 23 -4.69 17.76 -25.69
CA GLU A 23 -5.79 18.06 -26.63
C GLU A 23 -5.47 19.27 -27.51
N GLY A 24 -4.81 20.31 -26.96
CA GLY A 24 -4.38 21.47 -27.73
C GLY A 24 -3.21 21.20 -28.70
N LEU A 25 -2.53 20.06 -28.59
CA LEU A 25 -1.50 19.61 -29.53
C LEU A 25 -2.08 18.70 -30.63
N ALA A 26 -3.28 18.20 -30.45
CA ALA A 26 -4.02 17.38 -31.41
C ALA A 26 -4.97 18.25 -32.26
N SER A 27 -5.38 17.75 -33.44
CA SER A 27 -6.41 18.43 -34.20
C SER A 27 -7.72 18.48 -33.40
N VAL A 28 -8.60 19.46 -33.69
CA VAL A 28 -9.90 19.61 -32.98
C VAL A 28 -10.76 18.34 -33.06
N HIS A 29 -10.54 17.50 -34.08
CA HIS A 29 -11.25 16.21 -34.27
C HIS A 29 -10.66 15.13 -33.36
N ASP A 30 -9.35 15.03 -33.28
CA ASP A 30 -8.63 14.03 -32.48
C ASP A 30 -8.72 14.33 -30.98
N GLY A 31 -8.77 15.62 -30.58
CA GLY A 31 -8.98 16.05 -29.19
C GLY A 31 -10.34 15.62 -28.63
N LYS A 32 -11.41 15.62 -29.46
CA LYS A 32 -12.74 15.14 -29.04
C LYS A 32 -12.80 13.62 -28.91
N GLU A 33 -12.03 12.88 -29.69
CA GLU A 33 -11.93 11.43 -29.60
C GLU A 33 -11.14 11.00 -28.37
N LEU A 34 -10.04 11.70 -28.04
CA LEU A 34 -9.26 11.50 -26.81
C LEU A 34 -10.11 11.71 -25.54
N GLN A 35 -11.00 12.72 -25.50
CA GLN A 35 -11.91 12.94 -24.38
C GLN A 35 -12.91 11.79 -24.17
N ARG A 36 -13.27 11.07 -25.22
CA ARG A 36 -14.21 9.93 -25.14
C ARG A 36 -13.56 8.63 -24.69
N GLN A 37 -12.23 8.51 -24.75
CA GLN A 37 -11.50 7.26 -24.52
C GLN A 37 -10.84 7.17 -23.14
N VAL A 38 -10.67 8.29 -22.41
CA VAL A 38 -10.00 8.30 -21.10
C VAL A 38 -10.96 8.75 -20.01
N PHE A 39 -11.49 7.80 -19.25
CA PHE A 39 -12.27 8.09 -18.05
C PHE A 39 -11.37 7.98 -16.82
N VAL A 40 -11.19 9.09 -16.10
CA VAL A 40 -10.59 9.09 -14.77
C VAL A 40 -11.69 8.79 -13.77
N ALA A 41 -11.69 7.59 -13.18
CA ALA A 41 -12.64 7.25 -12.14
C ALA A 41 -12.58 8.29 -11.01
N ASN A 42 -13.74 8.82 -10.63
CA ASN A 42 -13.88 9.79 -9.52
C ASN A 42 -13.69 9.06 -8.17
N ARG A 43 -12.48 8.57 -7.90
CA ARG A 43 -12.10 8.21 -6.54
C ARG A 43 -11.71 9.49 -5.79
N ALA A 44 -11.98 9.54 -4.49
CA ALA A 44 -11.55 10.65 -3.64
C ALA A 44 -10.02 10.68 -3.60
N LYS A 45 -9.41 11.20 -4.68
CA LYS A 45 -7.97 11.51 -4.68
C LYS A 45 -7.78 12.66 -3.71
N THR A 46 -6.93 12.45 -2.74
CA THR A 46 -6.51 13.52 -1.82
C THR A 46 -5.85 14.60 -2.67
N MET A 47 -6.59 15.71 -2.92
CA MET A 47 -6.10 16.88 -3.69
C MET A 47 -5.12 17.71 -2.85
N ASN A 48 -4.26 17.04 -2.09
CA ASN A 48 -3.37 17.72 -1.16
C ASN A 48 -2.00 17.91 -1.81
N GLU A 49 -1.74 19.11 -2.33
CA GLU A 49 -0.39 19.50 -2.79
C GLU A 49 0.65 19.39 -1.66
N ARG A 50 0.21 19.40 -0.41
CA ARG A 50 1.05 19.20 0.78
C ARG A 50 1.71 17.82 0.82
N ILE A 51 1.17 16.80 0.12
CA ILE A 51 1.80 15.47 0.04
C ILE A 51 3.24 15.55 -0.46
N TYR A 52 3.53 16.42 -1.44
CA TYR A 52 4.89 16.57 -1.96
C TYR A 52 5.85 17.13 -0.90
N TYR A 53 5.39 18.11 -0.12
CA TYR A 53 6.18 18.66 0.99
C TYR A 53 6.37 17.62 2.10
N SER A 54 5.35 16.81 2.38
CA SER A 54 5.44 15.72 3.34
C SER A 54 6.44 14.65 2.90
N VAL A 55 6.39 14.25 1.63
CA VAL A 55 7.34 13.30 1.03
C VAL A 55 8.76 13.84 1.10
N ASP A 56 8.98 15.11 0.75
CA ASP A 56 10.29 15.76 0.79
C ASP A 56 10.87 15.80 2.21
N LYS A 57 10.06 16.21 3.21
CA LYS A 57 10.47 16.19 4.62
C LYS A 57 10.84 14.78 5.10
N ILE A 58 10.06 13.77 4.73
CA ILE A 58 10.33 12.36 5.10
C ILE A 58 11.63 11.90 4.44
N GLN A 59 11.84 12.18 3.15
CA GLN A 59 13.07 11.84 2.45
C GLN A 59 14.30 12.51 3.06
N ASN A 60 14.17 13.77 3.45
CA ASN A 60 15.24 14.49 4.15
C ASN A 60 15.56 13.83 5.51
N ALA A 61 14.56 13.47 6.30
CA ALA A 61 14.74 12.76 7.57
C ALA A 61 15.44 11.40 7.37
N ILE A 62 15.08 10.65 6.31
CA ILE A 62 15.74 9.39 5.94
C ILE A 62 17.21 9.64 5.59
N ALA A 63 17.51 10.65 4.78
CA ALA A 63 18.86 10.99 4.35
C ALA A 63 19.75 11.45 5.52
N LEU A 64 19.17 12.18 6.47
CA LEU A 64 19.87 12.67 7.67
C LEU A 64 19.94 11.65 8.80
N ASN A 65 19.38 10.45 8.65
CA ASN A 65 19.28 9.43 9.71
C ASN A 65 18.54 9.94 10.96
N ARG A 66 17.42 10.66 10.78
CA ARG A 66 16.70 11.32 11.88
C ARG A 66 15.29 10.78 12.04
N LYS A 67 14.76 10.83 13.27
CA LYS A 67 13.35 10.59 13.57
C LYS A 67 12.49 11.74 13.06
N ILE A 68 11.19 11.47 12.94
CA ILE A 68 10.18 12.49 12.65
C ILE A 68 9.09 12.46 13.71
N SER A 69 8.52 13.63 14.01
CA SER A 69 7.24 13.77 14.70
C SER A 69 6.17 14.22 13.71
N PHE A 70 4.92 13.87 13.95
CA PHE A 70 3.82 14.26 13.09
C PHE A 70 2.47 14.09 13.77
N LYS A 71 1.42 14.76 13.24
CA LYS A 71 0.02 14.49 13.54
C LYS A 71 -0.52 13.48 12.54
N TYR A 72 -1.37 12.56 13.01
CA TYR A 72 -1.99 11.54 12.17
C TYR A 72 -3.50 11.64 12.21
N TYR A 73 -4.15 11.58 11.04
CA TYR A 73 -5.58 11.83 10.90
C TYR A 73 -6.31 10.58 10.42
N ARG A 74 -7.60 10.50 10.76
CA ARG A 74 -8.54 9.50 10.24
C ARG A 74 -9.85 10.15 9.84
N TRP A 75 -10.57 9.50 8.97
CA TRP A 75 -11.94 9.87 8.67
C TRP A 75 -12.87 9.31 9.74
N GLU A 76 -13.82 10.10 10.19
CA GLU A 76 -14.86 9.72 11.15
C GLU A 76 -16.22 10.17 10.66
N LEU A 77 -17.26 9.47 11.12
CA LEU A 77 -18.65 9.93 10.97
C LEU A 77 -19.00 10.86 12.12
N ASP A 78 -19.58 12.01 11.78
CA ASP A 78 -20.10 12.97 12.75
C ASP A 78 -21.55 13.32 12.40
N PHE A 79 -22.48 12.85 13.22
CA PHE A 79 -23.90 13.07 13.03
C PHE A 79 -24.42 14.31 13.78
N SER A 80 -23.59 15.01 14.55
CA SER A 80 -23.94 16.21 15.29
C SER A 80 -23.85 17.49 14.44
N GLY A 81 -23.00 17.49 13.39
CA GLY A 81 -22.77 18.62 12.49
C GLY A 81 -23.51 18.52 11.16
N THR A 82 -23.25 19.48 10.28
CA THR A 82 -23.74 19.49 8.89
C THR A 82 -22.93 18.58 7.98
N GLU A 83 -21.61 18.48 8.22
CA GLU A 83 -20.72 17.54 7.53
C GLU A 83 -20.75 16.19 8.24
N ARG A 84 -21.15 15.15 7.50
CA ARG A 84 -21.24 13.78 8.03
C ARG A 84 -19.90 13.02 8.04
N ILE A 85 -18.97 13.42 7.18
CA ILE A 85 -17.66 12.80 7.05
C ILE A 85 -16.60 13.84 7.40
N VAL A 86 -15.95 13.69 8.53
CA VAL A 86 -14.97 14.64 9.07
C VAL A 86 -13.61 14.02 9.20
N LYS A 87 -12.55 14.82 9.00
CA LYS A 87 -11.16 14.42 9.23
C LYS A 87 -10.77 14.81 10.65
N ARG A 88 -10.54 13.82 11.52
CA ARG A 88 -10.14 14.06 12.92
C ARG A 88 -8.73 13.55 13.20
N GLU A 89 -8.01 14.27 14.06
CA GLU A 89 -6.72 13.85 14.55
C GLU A 89 -6.87 12.59 15.42
N LYS A 90 -6.06 11.57 15.13
CA LYS A 90 -5.95 10.37 15.95
C LYS A 90 -4.98 10.67 17.08
N ILE A 91 -5.53 10.97 18.24
CA ILE A 91 -4.74 11.30 19.43
C ILE A 91 -3.98 10.06 19.91
N ARG A 92 -2.70 10.24 20.19
CA ARG A 92 -1.82 9.28 20.85
C ARG A 92 -1.09 9.99 21.99
N ASN A 93 -1.05 9.37 23.18
CA ASN A 93 -0.27 9.90 24.30
C ASN A 93 1.21 10.03 23.89
N GLY A 94 1.78 11.23 24.01
CA GLY A 94 3.13 11.53 23.55
C GLY A 94 3.27 11.88 22.07
N GLY A 95 2.15 11.95 21.30
CA GLY A 95 2.17 12.23 19.88
C GLY A 95 2.62 11.04 19.02
N TYR A 96 2.83 11.27 17.73
CA TYR A 96 3.42 10.30 16.82
C TYR A 96 4.88 10.66 16.59
N THR A 97 5.78 9.78 17.02
CA THR A 97 7.20 9.83 16.69
C THR A 97 7.57 8.50 16.06
N ALA A 98 8.29 8.54 14.95
CA ALA A 98 8.69 7.35 14.22
C ALA A 98 10.06 7.52 13.57
N SER A 99 10.74 6.41 13.36
CA SER A 99 12.00 6.33 12.62
C SER A 99 11.68 5.98 11.15
N PRO A 100 11.75 6.95 10.20
CA PRO A 100 11.37 6.73 8.80
C PRO A 100 12.45 5.91 8.10
N TRP A 101 12.08 4.82 7.41
CA TRP A 101 13.02 3.94 6.73
C TRP A 101 12.85 3.92 5.21
N ALA A 102 11.61 3.91 4.73
CA ALA A 102 11.33 3.93 3.30
C ALA A 102 10.00 4.61 2.98
N LEU A 103 9.88 5.12 1.76
CA LEU A 103 8.62 5.52 1.16
C LEU A 103 8.24 4.51 0.09
N CYS A 104 7.01 4.03 0.14
CA CYS A 104 6.44 3.12 -0.83
C CYS A 104 5.21 3.75 -1.47
N TRP A 105 5.01 3.48 -2.76
CA TRP A 105 3.79 3.81 -3.47
C TRP A 105 2.97 2.53 -3.66
N ASP A 106 1.78 2.49 -3.09
CA ASP A 106 0.86 1.36 -3.22
C ASP A 106 -0.60 1.87 -3.24
N ASP A 107 -1.44 1.26 -4.06
CA ASP A 107 -2.86 1.57 -4.21
C ASP A 107 -3.15 3.10 -4.25
N GLU A 108 -2.44 3.81 -5.15
CA GLU A 108 -2.56 5.26 -5.39
C GLU A 108 -2.18 6.16 -4.18
N ASN A 109 -1.48 5.64 -3.17
CA ASN A 109 -1.06 6.39 -1.99
C ASN A 109 0.43 6.23 -1.70
N TYR A 110 1.03 7.29 -1.12
CA TYR A 110 2.33 7.16 -0.49
C TYR A 110 2.20 6.61 0.92
N TYR A 111 3.01 5.62 1.22
CA TYR A 111 3.15 5.04 2.54
C TYR A 111 4.56 5.24 3.08
N LEU A 112 4.64 5.73 4.29
CA LEU A 112 5.87 5.70 5.06
C LEU A 112 5.99 4.35 5.76
N ILE A 113 7.06 3.62 5.49
CA ILE A 113 7.48 2.44 6.26
C ILE A 113 8.42 2.96 7.35
N ALA A 114 8.01 2.81 8.59
CA ALA A 114 8.75 3.33 9.73
C ALA A 114 8.84 2.32 10.86
N TYR A 115 9.86 2.44 11.70
CA TYR A 115 9.94 1.76 12.96
C TYR A 115 9.30 2.61 14.05
N ASP A 116 8.35 2.05 14.76
CA ASP A 116 7.69 2.64 15.93
C ASP A 116 8.33 2.07 17.19
N THR A 117 9.18 2.84 17.86
CA THR A 117 9.92 2.43 19.06
C THR A 117 8.98 2.02 20.20
N CYS A 118 7.83 2.71 20.35
CA CYS A 118 6.87 2.38 21.40
C CYS A 118 6.16 1.04 21.17
N ALA A 119 5.97 0.66 19.92
CA ALA A 119 5.32 -0.60 19.56
C ALA A 119 6.33 -1.72 19.23
N ASP A 120 7.64 -1.39 19.23
CA ASP A 120 8.75 -2.27 18.84
C ASP A 120 8.47 -3.02 17.52
N SER A 121 7.96 -2.29 16.53
CA SER A 121 7.50 -2.90 15.27
C SER A 121 7.50 -1.95 14.08
N ILE A 122 7.52 -2.54 12.89
CA ILE A 122 7.30 -1.82 11.63
C ILE A 122 5.85 -1.34 11.55
N LYS A 123 5.65 -0.08 11.25
CA LYS A 123 4.36 0.54 10.99
C LYS A 123 4.33 1.18 9.62
N HIS A 124 3.13 1.18 9.03
CA HIS A 124 2.86 1.85 7.77
C HIS A 124 1.95 3.05 8.04
N TYR A 125 2.39 4.22 7.62
CA TYR A 125 1.61 5.44 7.74
C TYR A 125 1.31 5.98 6.35
N ARG A 126 0.04 6.22 6.05
CA ARG A 126 -0.36 6.91 4.82
C ARG A 126 0.06 8.37 4.91
N VAL A 127 0.86 8.83 3.96
CA VAL A 127 1.43 10.19 3.97
C VAL A 127 0.35 11.25 3.82
N ASP A 128 -0.74 10.97 3.09
CA ASP A 128 -1.89 11.87 2.94
C ASP A 128 -2.71 12.08 4.24
N LYS A 129 -2.46 11.22 5.25
CA LYS A 129 -3.04 11.33 6.59
C LYS A 129 -2.09 11.93 7.62
N MET A 130 -0.87 12.27 7.22
CA MET A 130 0.12 12.94 8.06
C MET A 130 0.05 14.44 7.85
N ASP A 131 0.24 15.19 8.93
CA ASP A 131 0.38 16.66 8.91
C ASP A 131 1.40 17.09 9.97
N ASP A 132 1.87 18.33 9.91
CA ASP A 132 2.84 18.92 10.85
C ASP A 132 4.08 18.02 11.04
N ILE A 133 4.63 17.50 9.93
CA ILE A 133 5.83 16.65 9.98
C ILE A 133 7.03 17.52 10.33
N GLU A 134 7.76 17.12 11.38
CA GLU A 134 9.01 17.76 11.81
C GLU A 134 10.12 16.73 11.90
N VAL A 135 11.31 17.11 11.41
CA VAL A 135 12.53 16.30 11.55
C VAL A 135 13.14 16.60 12.92
N LEU A 136 13.36 15.54 13.69
CA LEU A 136 13.92 15.65 15.04
C LEU A 136 15.46 15.52 15.02
N ASP A 137 16.10 15.93 16.11
CA ASP A 137 17.54 15.75 16.28
C ASP A 137 17.94 14.34 16.71
N ASP A 138 16.95 13.50 17.05
CA ASP A 138 17.15 12.11 17.44
C ASP A 138 17.47 11.22 16.24
N GLU A 139 18.44 10.31 16.40
CA GLU A 139 18.75 9.30 15.41
C GLU A 139 17.63 8.25 15.30
N ARG A 140 17.51 7.64 14.11
CA ARG A 140 16.51 6.59 13.86
C ARG A 140 16.81 5.35 14.69
N ASP A 141 15.75 4.73 15.21
CA ASP A 141 15.78 3.37 15.77
C ASP A 141 15.46 2.31 14.70
N GLY A 142 15.62 1.04 15.07
CA GLY A 142 15.23 -0.09 14.24
C GLY A 142 16.29 -0.52 13.21
N GLY A 143 17.54 -0.03 13.32
CA GLY A 143 18.61 -0.34 12.36
C GLY A 143 18.80 -1.84 12.11
N LYS A 144 18.75 -2.66 13.16
CA LYS A 144 18.86 -4.13 13.03
C LYS A 144 17.72 -4.75 12.22
N THR A 145 16.50 -4.22 12.40
CA THR A 145 15.29 -4.68 11.67
C THR A 145 15.39 -4.35 10.18
N PHE A 146 16.05 -3.25 9.84
CA PHE A 146 16.17 -2.75 8.46
C PHE A 146 17.53 -3.03 7.81
N GLU A 147 18.46 -3.73 8.46
CA GLU A 147 19.81 -4.00 7.93
C GLU A 147 19.78 -4.71 6.57
N LYS A 148 18.82 -5.64 6.38
CA LYS A 148 18.61 -6.39 5.13
C LYS A 148 17.26 -6.08 4.49
N PHE A 149 16.72 -4.89 4.74
CA PHE A 149 15.41 -4.51 4.27
C PHE A 149 15.48 -4.00 2.82
N ASP A 150 14.82 -4.73 1.92
CA ASP A 150 14.56 -4.28 0.56
C ASP A 150 13.09 -3.83 0.46
N PRO A 151 12.82 -2.52 0.23
CA PRO A 151 11.46 -2.02 0.10
C PRO A 151 10.69 -2.66 -1.07
N ALA A 152 11.37 -3.05 -2.15
CA ALA A 152 10.74 -3.66 -3.32
C ALA A 152 10.27 -5.08 -3.02
N ASP A 153 11.11 -5.89 -2.38
CA ASP A 153 10.72 -7.24 -1.96
C ASP A 153 9.69 -7.21 -0.83
N TYR A 154 9.84 -6.28 0.10
CA TYR A 154 8.87 -6.09 1.18
C TYR A 154 7.47 -5.78 0.64
N SER A 155 7.36 -4.89 -0.34
CA SER A 155 6.07 -4.49 -0.93
C SER A 155 5.34 -5.63 -1.64
N LYS A 156 6.08 -6.62 -2.19
CA LYS A 156 5.47 -7.80 -2.82
C LYS A 156 4.69 -8.66 -1.81
N GLY A 157 5.23 -8.78 -0.59
CA GLY A 157 4.64 -9.59 0.48
C GLY A 157 3.58 -8.88 1.32
N VAL A 158 3.46 -7.55 1.20
CA VAL A 158 2.53 -6.74 2.01
C VAL A 158 1.32 -6.32 1.17
N PHE A 159 0.14 -6.77 1.54
CA PHE A 159 -1.11 -6.48 0.82
C PHE A 159 -1.71 -5.15 1.32
N SER A 160 -1.87 -4.16 0.43
CA SER A 160 -2.41 -2.81 0.70
C SER A 160 -1.73 -2.14 1.91
N MET A 161 -0.42 -2.38 2.11
CA MET A 161 0.37 -1.88 3.24
C MET A 161 -0.18 -2.23 4.63
N PHE A 162 -0.91 -3.35 4.75
CA PHE A 162 -1.30 -3.89 6.04
C PHE A 162 -0.21 -4.84 6.56
N GLY A 163 0.29 -4.53 7.76
CA GLY A 163 1.24 -5.39 8.47
C GLY A 163 0.59 -6.69 8.95
N GLY A 164 1.41 -7.65 9.29
CA GLY A 164 1.03 -8.96 9.83
C GLY A 164 2.26 -9.73 10.28
N GLU A 165 2.10 -11.00 10.52
CA GLU A 165 3.22 -11.90 10.78
C GLU A 165 3.84 -12.34 9.43
N LYS A 166 5.16 -12.36 9.35
CA LYS A 166 5.86 -12.88 8.18
C LYS A 166 5.73 -14.39 8.13
N ALA A 167 5.30 -14.90 6.99
CA ALA A 167 5.18 -16.32 6.74
C ALA A 167 5.56 -16.69 5.30
N THR A 168 6.23 -17.83 5.12
CA THR A 168 6.36 -18.45 3.80
C THR A 168 5.14 -19.33 3.58
N VAL A 169 4.28 -18.93 2.64
CA VAL A 169 3.01 -19.59 2.35
C VAL A 169 3.12 -20.39 1.05
N LYS A 170 2.74 -21.65 1.09
CA LYS A 170 2.57 -22.47 -0.12
C LYS A 170 1.13 -22.31 -0.63
N LEU A 171 1.01 -21.91 -1.88
CA LEU A 171 -0.26 -21.80 -2.59
C LEU A 171 -0.34 -22.91 -3.66
N SER A 172 -1.52 -23.49 -3.83
CA SER A 172 -1.90 -24.29 -4.99
C SER A 172 -2.80 -23.41 -5.87
N VAL A 173 -2.46 -23.31 -7.14
CA VAL A 173 -3.02 -22.30 -8.05
C VAL A 173 -3.46 -22.95 -9.34
N ASP A 174 -4.65 -22.62 -9.83
CA ASP A 174 -5.11 -23.06 -11.14
C ASP A 174 -4.27 -22.36 -12.24
N ASN A 175 -3.94 -23.08 -13.33
CA ASN A 175 -3.00 -22.61 -14.35
C ASN A 175 -3.43 -21.30 -15.03
N ASP A 176 -4.73 -21.02 -15.14
CA ASP A 176 -5.27 -19.79 -15.71
C ASP A 176 -5.02 -18.55 -14.81
N CYS A 177 -4.66 -18.75 -13.56
CA CYS A 177 -4.33 -17.69 -12.61
C CYS A 177 -2.84 -17.32 -12.58
N ILE A 178 -1.99 -17.88 -13.46
CA ILE A 178 -0.55 -17.56 -13.46
C ILE A 178 -0.28 -16.05 -13.62
N GLY A 179 -1.08 -15.35 -14.44
CA GLY A 179 -0.97 -13.90 -14.62
C GLY A 179 -1.10 -13.14 -13.29
N VAL A 180 -2.10 -13.48 -12.48
CA VAL A 180 -2.33 -12.84 -11.16
C VAL A 180 -1.16 -13.08 -10.21
N ILE A 181 -0.55 -14.28 -10.25
CA ILE A 181 0.61 -14.61 -9.43
C ILE A 181 1.84 -13.81 -9.88
N VAL A 182 2.08 -13.74 -11.20
CA VAL A 182 3.20 -12.97 -11.77
C VAL A 182 3.05 -11.47 -11.51
N ASP A 183 1.85 -10.93 -11.68
CA ASP A 183 1.56 -9.51 -11.41
C ASP A 183 1.82 -9.13 -9.95
N ARG A 184 1.54 -10.06 -9.03
CA ARG A 184 1.70 -9.82 -7.60
C ARG A 184 3.12 -10.06 -7.09
N PHE A 185 3.75 -11.18 -7.47
CA PHE A 185 5.01 -11.65 -6.89
C PHE A 185 6.20 -11.54 -7.83
N GLY A 186 5.97 -11.17 -9.10
CA GLY A 186 7.01 -11.10 -10.11
C GLY A 186 7.23 -12.44 -10.83
N ARG A 187 8.19 -12.44 -11.78
CA ARG A 187 8.51 -13.63 -12.58
C ARG A 187 9.52 -14.56 -11.92
N ASP A 188 10.29 -14.04 -10.96
CA ASP A 188 11.40 -14.75 -10.30
C ASP A 188 10.88 -15.62 -9.14
N ILE A 189 9.75 -16.31 -9.36
CA ILE A 189 9.13 -17.23 -8.40
C ILE A 189 9.39 -18.68 -8.83
N PHE A 190 9.61 -19.55 -7.85
CA PHE A 190 9.75 -20.97 -8.11
C PHE A 190 8.37 -21.63 -8.20
N VAL A 191 8.06 -22.18 -9.37
CA VAL A 191 6.78 -22.84 -9.68
C VAL A 191 6.99 -24.35 -9.83
N THR A 192 6.14 -25.15 -9.21
CA THR A 192 6.14 -26.61 -9.31
C THR A 192 4.84 -27.11 -9.93
N LYS A 193 4.93 -28.02 -10.91
CA LYS A 193 3.71 -28.67 -11.45
C LYS A 193 3.10 -29.56 -10.37
N GLU A 194 1.83 -29.41 -10.05
CA GLU A 194 1.07 -30.28 -9.15
C GLU A 194 0.15 -31.24 -9.90
N SER A 195 -0.51 -30.72 -10.96
CA SER A 195 -1.34 -31.52 -11.88
C SER A 195 -1.30 -30.94 -13.29
N ASP A 196 -2.17 -31.41 -14.19
CA ASP A 196 -2.29 -30.80 -15.53
C ASP A 196 -3.01 -29.46 -15.51
N THR A 197 -3.74 -29.14 -14.44
CA THR A 197 -4.53 -27.91 -14.29
C THR A 197 -4.05 -26.99 -13.17
N THR A 198 -3.11 -27.45 -12.32
CA THR A 198 -2.65 -26.70 -11.15
C THR A 198 -1.14 -26.71 -11.00
N PHE A 199 -0.61 -25.65 -10.40
CA PHE A 199 0.78 -25.52 -9.99
C PHE A 199 0.88 -25.05 -8.54
N GLY A 200 2.01 -25.39 -7.90
CA GLY A 200 2.36 -24.92 -6.57
C GLY A 200 3.36 -23.77 -6.63
N VAL A 201 3.22 -22.79 -5.76
CA VAL A 201 4.18 -21.70 -5.56
C VAL A 201 4.34 -21.41 -4.08
N SER A 202 5.58 -21.11 -3.65
CA SER A 202 5.87 -20.66 -2.29
C SER A 202 6.24 -19.19 -2.31
N VAL A 203 5.58 -18.38 -1.48
CA VAL A 203 5.76 -16.93 -1.43
C VAL A 203 5.92 -16.46 0.02
N ASP A 204 6.82 -15.50 0.23
CA ASP A 204 6.97 -14.82 1.51
C ASP A 204 5.97 -13.65 1.58
N ILE A 205 5.10 -13.69 2.58
CA ILE A 205 4.06 -12.67 2.77
C ILE A 205 3.92 -12.25 4.23
N MET A 206 3.29 -11.09 4.43
CA MET A 206 2.72 -10.69 5.70
C MET A 206 1.27 -11.16 5.77
N THR A 207 0.96 -12.11 6.67
CA THR A 207 -0.39 -12.61 6.85
C THR A 207 -1.29 -11.51 7.40
N SER A 208 -2.26 -11.09 6.61
CA SER A 208 -3.16 -9.98 6.93
C SER A 208 -4.55 -10.25 6.38
N LYS A 209 -5.56 -9.52 6.89
CA LYS A 209 -6.92 -9.61 6.36
C LYS A 209 -6.97 -9.32 4.85
N GLN A 210 -6.09 -8.45 4.35
CA GLN A 210 -6.00 -8.12 2.92
C GLN A 210 -5.44 -9.27 2.10
N PHE A 211 -4.45 -10.03 2.63
CA PHE A 211 -4.00 -11.25 2.00
C PHE A 211 -5.13 -12.27 1.88
N TYR A 212 -5.87 -12.52 2.97
CA TYR A 212 -7.01 -13.44 2.96
C TYR A 212 -8.12 -12.99 2.02
N ALA A 213 -8.43 -11.68 1.99
CA ALA A 213 -9.39 -11.11 1.05
C ALA A 213 -8.96 -11.27 -0.42
N TRP A 214 -7.66 -11.12 -0.70
CA TRP A 214 -7.10 -11.35 -2.03
C TRP A 214 -7.25 -12.83 -2.45
N VAL A 215 -6.92 -13.78 -1.58
CA VAL A 215 -7.12 -15.21 -1.85
C VAL A 215 -8.59 -15.53 -2.08
N PHE A 216 -9.47 -15.03 -1.20
CA PHE A 216 -10.93 -15.20 -1.32
C PHE A 216 -11.47 -14.66 -2.65
N GLY A 217 -11.00 -13.48 -3.09
CA GLY A 217 -11.42 -12.84 -4.34
C GLY A 217 -11.10 -13.63 -5.60
N LEU A 218 -10.23 -14.65 -5.50
CA LEU A 218 -9.88 -15.54 -6.61
C LEU A 218 -10.78 -16.79 -6.69
N GLY A 219 -11.84 -16.85 -5.90
CA GLY A 219 -12.94 -17.81 -6.06
C GLY A 219 -12.55 -19.28 -5.93
N GLY A 220 -11.54 -19.59 -5.09
CA GLY A 220 -11.05 -20.97 -4.89
C GLY A 220 -10.02 -21.45 -5.91
N LYS A 221 -9.69 -20.63 -6.92
CA LYS A 221 -8.62 -20.93 -7.89
C LYS A 221 -7.21 -20.80 -7.29
N VAL A 222 -7.09 -20.11 -6.18
CA VAL A 222 -5.88 -20.01 -5.35
C VAL A 222 -6.22 -20.54 -3.95
N ARG A 223 -5.50 -21.57 -3.53
CA ARG A 223 -5.72 -22.25 -2.25
C ARG A 223 -4.47 -22.18 -1.39
N ILE A 224 -4.61 -21.86 -0.11
CA ILE A 224 -3.53 -21.88 0.86
C ILE A 224 -3.34 -23.33 1.30
N ILE A 225 -2.12 -23.88 1.10
CA ILE A 225 -1.78 -25.27 1.44
C ILE A 225 -1.03 -25.35 2.76
N SER A 226 -0.12 -24.41 3.01
CA SER A 226 0.67 -24.35 4.25
C SER A 226 1.16 -22.92 4.50
N PRO A 227 1.58 -22.60 5.74
CA PRO A 227 1.53 -23.42 6.94
C PRO A 227 0.12 -23.56 7.52
N GLN A 228 -0.10 -24.56 8.37
CA GLN A 228 -1.44 -24.91 8.86
C GLN A 228 -2.12 -23.78 9.64
N ASN A 229 -1.38 -23.02 10.44
CA ASN A 229 -1.93 -21.86 11.16
C ASN A 229 -2.51 -20.78 10.23
N VAL A 230 -1.92 -20.58 9.04
CA VAL A 230 -2.44 -19.63 8.02
C VAL A 230 -3.70 -20.19 7.36
N VAL A 231 -3.74 -21.51 7.11
CA VAL A 231 -4.94 -22.19 6.60
C VAL A 231 -6.09 -22.09 7.60
N ASP A 232 -5.81 -22.32 8.87
CA ASP A 232 -6.84 -22.30 9.93
C ASP A 232 -7.36 -20.87 10.16
N GLU A 233 -6.50 -19.86 10.15
CA GLU A 233 -6.93 -18.48 10.25
C GLU A 233 -7.76 -18.06 9.04
N PHE A 234 -7.42 -18.51 7.82
CA PHE A 234 -8.24 -18.24 6.64
C PHE A 234 -9.66 -18.84 6.77
N LYS A 235 -9.76 -20.11 7.20
CA LYS A 235 -11.06 -20.76 7.44
C LYS A 235 -11.88 -19.99 8.47
N LYS A 236 -11.26 -19.59 9.58
CA LYS A 236 -11.92 -18.78 10.62
C LYS A 236 -12.43 -17.45 10.07
N GLN A 237 -11.67 -16.78 9.18
CA GLN A 237 -12.14 -15.55 8.54
C GLN A 237 -13.36 -15.80 7.65
N LEU A 238 -13.40 -16.92 6.91
CA LEU A 238 -14.56 -17.32 6.11
C LEU A 238 -15.79 -17.61 6.97
N GLU A 239 -15.63 -18.34 8.08
CA GLU A 239 -16.71 -18.59 9.04
C GLU A 239 -17.26 -17.29 9.60
N ASN A 240 -16.39 -16.37 10.08
CA ASN A 240 -16.83 -15.06 10.58
C ASN A 240 -17.64 -14.25 9.56
N VAL A 241 -17.28 -14.35 8.28
CA VAL A 241 -18.04 -13.68 7.20
C VAL A 241 -19.39 -14.37 7.03
N ASN A 242 -19.42 -15.70 6.97
CA ASN A 242 -20.67 -16.46 6.82
C ASN A 242 -21.64 -16.19 7.98
N ASP A 243 -21.16 -16.12 9.21
CA ASP A 243 -21.97 -15.89 10.43
C ASP A 243 -22.52 -14.45 10.51
N SER A 244 -22.07 -13.54 9.64
CA SER A 244 -22.55 -12.14 9.60
C SER A 244 -23.77 -11.94 8.68
N PHE A 245 -24.20 -13.00 7.98
CA PHE A 245 -25.37 -13.04 7.09
C PHE A 245 -26.41 -14.05 7.55
#